data_933b11ce86b9c79d311cd9a263c0a5f1
#
_entry.id   933b11ce86b9c79d311cd9a263c0a5f1
#
_cell.length_a   1.000
_cell.length_b   1.000
_cell.length_c   1.000
_cell.angle_alpha   90.00
_cell.angle_beta   90.00
_cell.angle_gamma   90.00
#
_symmetry.space_group_name_H-M   'P 1'
#
loop_
_entity.id
_entity.type
_entity.pdbx_description
1 polymer ?
#
loop_
_entity_poly.entity_id
_entity_poly.type
_entity_poly.pdbx_seq_one_letter_code
_entity_poly.pdbx_strand_id
1 'polypeptide(L)'
;MQTDLLISSNHRIAELTVLKLTNTIESIRDATSSPTQSATGGHPANPDTCPPQSTPSLSSIHAKVPTRTPSSRPVPPLSIHLRQHFARLISTESREHYKQRLYRGLRIGLSFYAILVLFQVIKLGVYQEEIEHQWPTPPEWSWKSRWCLRSAQALQHPEDIGKLMTNWPMVAGYLKELLERLEDPVGEGKGIVEQGDGGFLVEGVGKTGFDVSSKSEPWRRGYFQALMGAAKAAENLEGWLTDRKQRISAPAEYVVGPSNPRPKPMPAGQKKVPREEDCEQASPSPEVFYMKILTTRGFDTRQKLDAALAYADWLDYKGLQDTASDMYNWAMDIAASGSPVDAGKVVDVKTGVLKNDGKALPSENILRVSTALAVYHARHNNLPTALSIFTSVLKARRSLPPPPPGTIMPKLPSLHKSKDPFRYLFDSIKIMLVPVEYPAPLPSGNEPPLRTATSACDEAGLMTYIGEIIYASSSKEKGLAWTRDAVDTAEATMLELGESDRIPRHRCAECLRVGLENWKTMVSRLVAKAEKEEQESIQNAGRSWFGGQKQIEAKSVERKRWEAENLILDDRIRRLWPMIDGESGLEGIAPNSSLFV
;
A
#
# COMPACT_ATOMS: atom_id res chain seq x y z
N MET A 1 -6.15 -2.76 -11.47
CA MET A 1 -4.75 -2.77 -11.00
C MET A 1 -4.14 -1.38 -10.85
N GLN A 2 -4.21 -0.46 -11.79
CA GLN A 2 -3.75 0.93 -11.57
C GLN A 2 -4.66 1.75 -10.65
N THR A 3 -5.91 1.36 -10.50
CA THR A 3 -6.85 1.94 -9.54
C THR A 3 -6.56 1.52 -8.10
N ASP A 4 -5.98 0.34 -7.89
CA ASP A 4 -5.64 -0.19 -6.56
C ASP A 4 -4.47 0.56 -5.90
N LEU A 5 -3.56 1.15 -6.69
CA LEU A 5 -2.47 1.98 -6.20
C LEU A 5 -2.98 3.26 -5.51
N LEU A 6 -3.99 3.89 -6.08
CA LEU A 6 -4.62 5.08 -5.49
C LEU A 6 -5.54 4.72 -4.33
N ILE A 7 -6.21 3.57 -4.40
CA ILE A 7 -7.12 3.08 -3.37
C ILE A 7 -6.33 2.61 -2.14
N SER A 8 -5.24 1.86 -2.30
CA SER A 8 -4.38 1.42 -1.19
C SER A 8 -3.72 2.59 -0.46
N SER A 9 -3.30 3.63 -1.19
CA SER A 9 -2.82 4.89 -0.61
C SER A 9 -3.94 5.63 0.12
N ASN A 10 -5.12 5.73 -0.50
CA ASN A 10 -6.29 6.37 0.10
C ASN A 10 -6.85 5.60 1.30
N HIS A 11 -6.70 4.27 1.35
CA HIS A 11 -7.17 3.43 2.45
C HIS A 11 -6.39 3.70 3.76
N ARG A 12 -5.05 3.72 3.70
CA ARG A 12 -4.22 4.13 4.85
C ARG A 12 -4.46 5.59 5.24
N ILE A 13 -4.82 6.40 4.27
CA ILE A 13 -5.13 7.81 4.42
C ILE A 13 -6.48 8.02 5.08
N ALA A 14 -7.52 7.26 4.71
CA ALA A 14 -8.84 7.33 5.32
C ALA A 14 -8.79 6.93 6.79
N GLU A 15 -8.15 5.82 7.15
CA GLU A 15 -7.99 5.39 8.55
C GLU A 15 -7.23 6.42 9.41
N LEU A 16 -6.15 7.00 8.88
CA LEU A 16 -5.38 8.03 9.59
C LEU A 16 -6.11 9.37 9.64
N THR A 17 -6.93 9.70 8.63
CA THR A 17 -7.65 10.97 8.56
C THR A 17 -8.83 11.00 9.51
N VAL A 18 -9.62 9.94 9.61
CA VAL A 18 -10.73 9.81 10.56
C VAL A 18 -10.21 9.89 12.01
N LEU A 19 -9.13 9.15 12.33
CA LEU A 19 -8.52 9.16 13.66
C LEU A 19 -7.86 10.51 14.01
N LYS A 20 -7.18 11.16 13.07
CA LYS A 20 -6.53 12.46 13.31
C LYS A 20 -7.52 13.62 13.36
N LEU A 21 -8.47 13.71 12.41
CA LEU A 21 -9.48 14.77 12.41
C LEU A 21 -10.32 14.78 13.69
N THR A 22 -10.74 13.60 14.15
CA THR A 22 -11.55 13.51 15.37
C THR A 22 -10.75 13.81 16.63
N ASN A 23 -9.52 13.33 16.76
CA ASN A 23 -8.67 13.59 17.92
C ASN A 23 -8.20 15.06 17.99
N THR A 24 -7.95 15.70 16.84
CA THR A 24 -7.53 17.12 16.79
C THR A 24 -8.69 18.05 17.10
N ILE A 25 -9.91 17.78 16.61
CA ILE A 25 -11.09 18.59 16.89
C ILE A 25 -11.53 18.47 18.35
N GLU A 26 -11.44 17.28 18.94
CA GLU A 26 -11.72 17.10 20.38
C GLU A 26 -10.68 17.80 21.25
N SER A 27 -9.38 17.71 20.91
CA SER A 27 -8.30 18.41 21.63
C SER A 27 -8.43 19.94 21.58
N ILE A 28 -8.89 20.52 20.47
CA ILE A 28 -9.12 21.97 20.34
C ILE A 28 -10.37 22.39 21.11
N ARG A 29 -11.39 21.54 21.19
CA ARG A 29 -12.63 21.83 21.91
C ARG A 29 -12.45 21.77 23.44
N ASP A 30 -11.63 20.83 23.92
CA ASP A 30 -11.28 20.71 25.32
C ASP A 30 -10.36 21.86 25.81
N ALA A 31 -9.52 22.39 24.91
CA ALA A 31 -8.68 23.56 25.19
C ALA A 31 -9.46 24.88 25.28
N THR A 32 -10.67 24.96 24.70
CA THR A 32 -11.52 26.18 24.73
C THR A 32 -12.57 26.17 25.82
N SER A 33 -12.72 25.06 26.58
CA SER A 33 -13.75 24.92 27.60
C SER A 33 -13.25 24.92 29.06
N SER A 34 -11.99 25.25 29.32
CA SER A 34 -11.46 25.35 30.70
C SER A 34 -11.74 26.73 31.30
N PRO A 35 -12.49 26.84 32.40
CA PRO A 35 -12.62 28.08 33.10
C PRO A 35 -11.35 28.40 33.90
N THR A 36 -10.88 29.61 33.72
CA THR A 36 -9.82 30.26 34.51
C THR A 36 -10.03 30.08 36.02
N GLN A 37 -9.17 29.34 36.69
CA GLN A 37 -8.97 29.46 38.13
C GLN A 37 -7.56 29.95 38.40
N SER A 38 -7.57 31.06 39.13
CA SER A 38 -6.46 31.89 39.56
C SER A 38 -5.47 31.18 40.49
N ALA A 39 -4.22 31.53 40.27
CA ALA A 39 -3.06 31.13 41.04
C ALA A 39 -3.03 31.71 42.47
N THR A 40 -2.59 30.94 43.45
CA THR A 40 -1.83 31.42 44.58
C THR A 40 -0.76 30.42 45.00
N GLY A 41 0.39 30.95 45.17
CA GLY A 41 1.71 30.61 45.44
C GLY A 41 2.08 29.49 46.40
N GLY A 42 3.33 29.07 46.28
CA GLY A 42 4.04 28.29 47.29
C GLY A 42 5.18 27.44 46.73
N HIS A 43 6.35 28.02 46.55
CA HIS A 43 7.65 27.35 46.60
C HIS A 43 8.08 27.19 48.06
N PRO A 44 9.13 26.44 48.48
CA PRO A 44 9.97 25.40 47.82
C PRO A 44 10.28 24.20 48.77
N ALA A 45 10.94 23.18 48.32
CA ALA A 45 12.08 22.54 49.00
C ALA A 45 12.49 21.23 48.33
N ASN A 46 13.66 21.19 47.78
CA ASN A 46 14.56 20.05 47.69
C ASN A 46 15.14 19.81 49.11
N PRO A 47 15.57 18.67 49.60
CA PRO A 47 16.70 17.95 49.06
C PRO A 47 16.78 16.42 49.34
N ASP A 48 17.70 15.82 48.57
CA ASP A 48 18.67 14.80 48.97
C ASP A 48 18.26 13.42 49.50
N THR A 49 18.86 12.49 48.87
CA THR A 49 19.75 11.38 49.30
C THR A 49 19.33 10.02 48.83
N CYS A 50 20.11 9.54 47.85
CA CYS A 50 20.33 8.12 47.60
C CYS A 50 21.38 7.60 48.56
N PRO A 51 21.23 6.43 49.18
CA PRO A 51 22.33 5.68 49.76
C PRO A 51 22.92 4.70 48.74
N PRO A 52 24.24 4.45 48.76
CA PRO A 52 24.92 3.53 47.87
C PRO A 52 24.78 2.10 48.38
N GLN A 53 24.35 1.20 47.53
CA GLN A 53 24.48 -0.23 47.77
C GLN A 53 25.82 -0.77 47.29
N SER A 54 26.50 -1.37 48.24
CA SER A 54 27.78 -2.02 48.24
C SER A 54 27.87 -3.20 47.24
N THR A 55 28.94 -3.18 46.48
CA THR A 55 29.44 -4.33 45.70
C THR A 55 30.06 -5.39 46.61
N PRO A 56 29.78 -6.67 46.45
CA PRO A 56 30.63 -7.72 47.00
C PRO A 56 31.73 -8.06 45.98
N SER A 57 32.95 -7.84 46.40
CA SER A 57 34.17 -8.37 45.79
C SER A 57 34.17 -9.88 45.79
N LEU A 58 34.21 -10.53 44.64
CA LEU A 58 34.53 -11.94 44.49
C LEU A 58 36.00 -12.09 44.15
N SER A 59 36.68 -12.66 45.10
CA SER A 59 38.06 -13.08 45.10
C SER A 59 38.40 -13.98 43.92
N SER A 60 39.53 -13.66 43.33
CA SER A 60 40.26 -14.43 42.33
C SER A 60 40.59 -15.84 42.83
N ILE A 61 39.99 -16.86 42.19
CA ILE A 61 40.51 -18.25 42.30
C ILE A 61 41.40 -18.47 41.09
N HIS A 62 42.69 -18.45 41.32
CA HIS A 62 43.71 -18.95 40.41
C HIS A 62 43.54 -20.46 40.24
N ALA A 63 42.91 -20.92 39.18
CA ALA A 63 43.02 -22.31 38.73
C ALA A 63 44.29 -22.43 37.86
N LYS A 64 45.31 -23.07 38.43
CA LYS A 64 46.49 -23.55 37.71
C LYS A 64 46.05 -24.51 36.59
N VAL A 65 46.20 -24.10 35.36
CA VAL A 65 46.17 -24.98 34.19
C VAL A 65 47.43 -25.84 34.20
N PRO A 66 47.35 -27.17 34.26
CA PRO A 66 48.54 -28.00 34.05
C PRO A 66 48.85 -27.99 32.56
N THR A 67 49.98 -27.42 32.20
CA THR A 67 50.61 -27.56 30.90
C THR A 67 50.97 -29.03 30.68
N ARG A 68 50.14 -29.78 29.98
CA ARG A 68 50.47 -31.08 29.41
C ARG A 68 51.31 -30.79 28.14
N THR A 69 52.59 -31.01 28.22
CA THR A 69 53.47 -31.21 27.07
C THR A 69 52.89 -32.36 26.21
N PRO A 70 52.78 -32.19 24.89
CA PRO A 70 52.42 -33.29 24.03
C PRO A 70 53.61 -34.27 23.97
N SER A 71 53.50 -35.36 24.70
CA SER A 71 54.37 -36.49 24.48
C SER A 71 54.08 -37.03 23.08
N SER A 72 54.99 -36.73 22.17
CA SER A 72 55.06 -37.33 20.84
C SER A 72 55.35 -38.81 20.97
N ARG A 73 54.31 -39.61 21.13
CA ARG A 73 54.42 -41.06 20.84
C ARG A 73 54.57 -41.17 19.31
N PRO A 74 55.64 -41.76 18.81
CA PRO A 74 55.78 -42.07 17.41
C PRO A 74 54.62 -43.05 17.07
N VAL A 75 53.72 -42.60 16.18
CA VAL A 75 52.72 -43.45 15.56
C VAL A 75 53.51 -44.52 14.80
N PRO A 76 53.41 -45.81 15.12
CA PRO A 76 54.12 -46.84 14.39
C PRO A 76 53.66 -46.73 12.91
N PRO A 77 54.63 -46.71 11.94
CA PRO A 77 54.23 -46.71 10.56
C PRO A 77 53.35 -47.91 10.33
N LEU A 78 52.12 -47.68 9.92
CA LEU A 78 51.19 -48.71 9.47
C LEU A 78 51.97 -49.60 8.51
N SER A 79 52.31 -50.80 8.97
CA SER A 79 53.21 -51.71 8.27
C SER A 79 52.68 -51.90 6.84
N ILE A 80 53.58 -51.86 5.90
CA ILE A 80 53.31 -52.09 4.46
C ILE A 80 52.47 -53.36 4.23
N HIS A 81 52.56 -54.31 5.13
CA HIS A 81 51.74 -55.51 5.19
C HIS A 81 50.23 -55.28 5.35
N LEU A 82 49.79 -54.27 6.13
CA LEU A 82 48.35 -53.99 6.25
C LEU A 82 47.80 -53.38 4.96
N ARG A 83 48.57 -52.52 4.28
CA ARG A 83 48.19 -52.02 2.96
C ARG A 83 48.11 -53.12 1.89
N GLN A 84 49.00 -54.10 1.93
CA GLN A 84 48.95 -55.25 1.01
C GLN A 84 47.79 -56.22 1.36
N HIS A 85 47.42 -56.38 2.62
CA HIS A 85 46.25 -57.18 2.99
C HIS A 85 44.93 -56.53 2.57
N PHE A 86 44.76 -55.23 2.73
CA PHE A 86 43.58 -54.54 2.22
C PHE A 86 43.53 -54.53 0.69
N ALA A 87 44.69 -54.48 0.00
CA ALA A 87 44.74 -54.54 -1.46
C ALA A 87 44.43 -55.95 -2.01
N ARG A 88 44.61 -57.02 -1.22
CA ARG A 88 44.32 -58.41 -1.63
C ARG A 88 42.91 -58.88 -1.30
N LEU A 89 42.12 -58.15 -0.53
CA LEU A 89 40.74 -58.49 -0.16
C LEU A 89 39.70 -58.16 -1.22
N ILE A 90 40.06 -57.43 -2.26
CA ILE A 90 39.15 -57.13 -3.36
C ILE A 90 39.74 -57.76 -4.62
N SER A 91 39.18 -58.91 -5.03
CA SER A 91 39.54 -59.52 -6.32
C SER A 91 39.26 -58.54 -7.44
N THR A 92 39.98 -58.65 -8.54
CA THR A 92 39.78 -57.78 -9.73
C THR A 92 38.34 -57.83 -10.23
N GLU A 93 37.67 -58.97 -10.17
CA GLU A 93 36.25 -59.12 -10.47
C GLU A 93 35.35 -58.35 -9.48
N SER A 94 35.60 -58.41 -8.19
CA SER A 94 34.86 -57.64 -7.18
C SER A 94 35.03 -56.13 -7.39
N ARG A 95 36.21 -55.70 -7.85
CA ARG A 95 36.50 -54.29 -8.12
C ARG A 95 35.73 -53.76 -9.35
N GLU A 96 35.57 -54.60 -10.38
CA GLU A 96 34.75 -54.24 -11.56
C GLU A 96 33.26 -54.25 -11.24
N HIS A 97 32.78 -55.20 -10.44
CA HIS A 97 31.41 -55.21 -9.92
C HIS A 97 31.09 -54.00 -9.07
N TYR A 98 32.03 -53.57 -8.19
CA TYR A 98 31.87 -52.35 -7.41
C TYR A 98 31.85 -51.09 -8.29
N LYS A 99 32.74 -51.00 -9.28
CA LYS A 99 32.72 -49.91 -10.25
C LYS A 99 31.41 -49.88 -11.02
N GLN A 100 30.93 -50.98 -11.53
CA GLN A 100 29.66 -51.04 -12.24
C GLN A 100 28.47 -50.66 -11.37
N ARG A 101 28.41 -51.12 -10.10
CA ARG A 101 27.39 -50.71 -9.14
C ARG A 101 27.46 -49.22 -8.83
N LEU A 102 28.66 -48.67 -8.62
CA LEU A 102 28.90 -47.28 -8.38
C LEU A 102 28.45 -46.45 -9.60
N TYR A 103 28.82 -46.83 -10.83
CA TYR A 103 28.38 -46.15 -12.05
C TYR A 103 26.88 -46.23 -12.26
N ARG A 104 26.24 -47.36 -11.98
CA ARG A 104 24.78 -47.48 -12.03
C ARG A 104 24.12 -46.62 -10.96
N GLY A 105 24.61 -46.63 -9.71
CA GLY A 105 24.12 -45.76 -8.63
C GLY A 105 24.28 -44.28 -8.96
N LEU A 106 25.46 -43.89 -9.48
CA LEU A 106 25.71 -42.50 -9.91
C LEU A 106 24.79 -42.08 -11.05
N ARG A 107 24.61 -42.97 -12.07
CA ARG A 107 23.70 -42.69 -13.19
C ARG A 107 22.25 -42.53 -12.73
N ILE A 108 21.77 -43.39 -11.84
CA ILE A 108 20.42 -43.31 -11.27
C ILE A 108 20.28 -42.02 -10.45
N GLY A 109 21.27 -41.71 -9.60
CA GLY A 109 21.28 -40.48 -8.79
C GLY A 109 21.29 -39.20 -9.64
N LEU A 110 22.12 -39.17 -10.68
CA LEU A 110 22.15 -38.05 -11.63
C LEU A 110 20.84 -37.93 -12.42
N SER A 111 20.26 -39.08 -12.84
CA SER A 111 18.95 -39.05 -13.54
C SER A 111 17.85 -38.54 -12.63
N PHE A 112 17.81 -38.98 -11.37
CA PHE A 112 16.85 -38.49 -10.39
C PHE A 112 17.03 -37.00 -10.09
N TYR A 113 18.28 -36.55 -9.94
CA TYR A 113 18.58 -35.12 -9.77
C TYR A 113 18.15 -34.30 -10.99
N ALA A 114 18.42 -34.79 -12.21
CA ALA A 114 17.98 -34.13 -13.43
C ALA A 114 16.44 -34.00 -13.52
N ILE A 115 15.72 -35.06 -13.12
CA ILE A 115 14.25 -35.04 -13.06
C ILE A 115 13.76 -34.02 -12.03
N LEU A 116 14.39 -33.95 -10.85
CA LEU A 116 14.03 -32.94 -9.83
C LEU A 116 14.28 -31.53 -10.35
N VAL A 117 15.42 -31.28 -10.98
CA VAL A 117 15.72 -29.97 -11.57
C VAL A 117 14.71 -29.61 -12.66
N LEU A 118 14.39 -30.57 -13.55
CA LEU A 118 13.38 -30.37 -14.60
C LEU A 118 12.01 -30.03 -13.99
N PHE A 119 11.61 -30.74 -12.94
CA PHE A 119 10.35 -30.45 -12.23
C PHE A 119 10.34 -29.05 -11.62
N GLN A 120 11.44 -28.59 -11.02
CA GLN A 120 11.54 -27.24 -10.48
C GLN A 120 11.47 -26.17 -11.60
N VAL A 121 12.11 -26.44 -12.75
CA VAL A 121 12.06 -25.52 -13.92
C VAL A 121 10.64 -25.43 -14.46
N ILE A 122 9.95 -26.57 -14.59
CA ILE A 122 8.54 -26.60 -15.05
C ILE A 122 7.66 -25.83 -14.07
N LYS A 123 7.80 -26.11 -12.76
CA LYS A 123 7.05 -25.38 -11.71
C LYS A 123 7.28 -23.89 -11.77
N LEU A 124 8.54 -23.45 -11.96
CA LEU A 124 8.87 -22.04 -12.11
C LEU A 124 8.23 -21.45 -13.38
N GLY A 125 8.25 -22.19 -14.49
CA GLY A 125 7.60 -21.77 -15.73
C GLY A 125 6.09 -21.58 -15.58
N VAL A 126 5.40 -22.54 -14.97
CA VAL A 126 3.95 -22.46 -14.69
C VAL A 126 3.65 -21.24 -13.79
N TYR A 127 4.43 -21.07 -12.73
CA TYR A 127 4.26 -19.92 -11.82
C TYR A 127 4.47 -18.59 -12.55
N GLN A 128 5.47 -18.49 -13.43
CA GLN A 128 5.72 -17.28 -14.21
C GLN A 128 4.61 -16.99 -15.22
N GLU A 129 4.01 -18.02 -15.79
CA GLU A 129 2.87 -17.87 -16.71
C GLU A 129 1.60 -17.45 -15.97
N GLU A 130 1.34 -18.01 -14.79
CA GLU A 130 0.24 -17.58 -13.93
C GLU A 130 0.36 -16.09 -13.56
N ILE A 131 1.57 -15.64 -13.21
CA ILE A 131 1.84 -14.23 -12.93
C ILE A 131 1.64 -13.38 -14.20
N GLU A 132 2.06 -13.84 -15.37
CA GLU A 132 1.86 -13.12 -16.63
C GLU A 132 0.39 -12.93 -16.97
N HIS A 133 -0.45 -13.91 -16.69
CA HIS A 133 -1.91 -13.77 -16.84
C HIS A 133 -2.52 -12.78 -15.85
N GLN A 134 -1.98 -12.70 -14.66
CA GLN A 134 -2.45 -11.75 -13.64
C GLN A 134 -1.94 -10.34 -13.91
N TRP A 135 -0.67 -10.21 -14.29
CA TRP A 135 0.00 -8.94 -14.60
C TRP A 135 0.73 -9.02 -15.96
N PRO A 136 0.01 -8.83 -17.06
CA PRO A 136 0.59 -8.88 -18.38
C PRO A 136 1.72 -7.86 -18.54
N THR A 137 2.83 -8.31 -19.11
CA THR A 137 4.02 -7.49 -19.35
C THR A 137 4.16 -7.13 -20.83
N PRO A 138 4.81 -6.00 -21.19
CA PRO A 138 4.99 -5.61 -22.58
C PRO A 138 5.64 -6.72 -23.42
N PRO A 139 5.02 -7.15 -24.53
CA PRO A 139 5.50 -8.28 -25.32
C PRO A 139 6.84 -8.02 -26.01
N GLU A 140 7.18 -6.75 -26.22
CA GLU A 140 8.43 -6.31 -26.88
C GLU A 140 9.67 -6.44 -25.98
N TRP A 141 9.46 -6.59 -24.68
CA TRP A 141 10.57 -6.69 -23.73
C TRP A 141 11.19 -8.07 -23.75
N SER A 142 12.49 -8.14 -23.47
CA SER A 142 13.18 -9.41 -23.29
C SER A 142 12.59 -10.21 -22.13
N TRP A 143 12.77 -11.50 -22.15
CA TRP A 143 12.31 -12.39 -21.08
C TRP A 143 12.78 -11.95 -19.70
N LYS A 144 14.01 -11.44 -19.59
CA LYS A 144 14.59 -11.01 -18.31
C LYS A 144 13.91 -9.74 -17.78
N SER A 145 13.63 -8.77 -18.63
CA SER A 145 12.93 -7.53 -18.25
C SER A 145 11.47 -7.80 -17.86
N ARG A 146 10.81 -8.69 -18.62
CA ARG A 146 9.47 -9.18 -18.26
C ARG A 146 9.48 -9.90 -16.90
N TRP A 147 10.48 -10.76 -16.65
CA TRP A 147 10.64 -11.41 -15.35
C TRP A 147 10.81 -10.38 -14.22
N CYS A 148 11.70 -9.41 -14.37
CA CYS A 148 11.94 -8.39 -13.32
C CYS A 148 10.65 -7.66 -12.97
N LEU A 149 9.85 -7.23 -13.97
CA LEU A 149 8.57 -6.55 -13.71
C LEU A 149 7.58 -7.46 -12.99
N ARG A 150 7.37 -8.68 -13.47
CA ARG A 150 6.46 -9.66 -12.85
C ARG A 150 6.85 -9.98 -11.41
N SER A 151 8.14 -10.22 -11.18
CA SER A 151 8.64 -10.51 -9.84
C SER A 151 8.45 -9.34 -8.89
N ALA A 152 8.67 -8.11 -9.36
CA ALA A 152 8.43 -6.91 -8.58
C ALA A 152 6.94 -6.73 -8.25
N GLN A 153 6.05 -6.94 -9.22
CA GLN A 153 4.60 -6.84 -9.03
C GLN A 153 4.08 -7.93 -8.08
N ALA A 154 4.48 -9.18 -8.26
CA ALA A 154 4.10 -10.28 -7.37
C ALA A 154 4.55 -10.03 -5.92
N LEU A 155 5.72 -9.44 -5.70
CA LEU A 155 6.20 -9.10 -4.36
C LEU A 155 5.49 -7.89 -3.75
N GLN A 156 4.90 -7.01 -4.54
CA GLN A 156 4.09 -5.88 -4.07
C GLN A 156 2.70 -6.30 -3.57
N HIS A 157 2.22 -7.49 -3.99
CA HIS A 157 0.95 -8.08 -3.59
C HIS A 157 1.21 -9.38 -2.80
N PRO A 158 1.68 -9.28 -1.55
CA PRO A 158 2.08 -10.44 -0.75
C PRO A 158 0.91 -11.39 -0.46
N GLU A 159 -0.31 -10.88 -0.35
CA GLU A 159 -1.55 -11.63 -0.16
C GLU A 159 -1.79 -12.65 -1.28
N ASP A 160 -1.53 -12.27 -2.53
CA ASP A 160 -1.70 -13.15 -3.69
C ASP A 160 -0.73 -14.33 -3.72
N ILE A 161 0.42 -14.18 -3.06
CA ILE A 161 1.47 -15.21 -2.96
C ILE A 161 1.54 -15.88 -1.58
N GLY A 162 0.55 -15.62 -0.72
CA GLY A 162 0.46 -16.21 0.63
C GLY A 162 1.54 -15.72 1.60
N LYS A 163 2.06 -14.52 1.42
CA LYS A 163 3.00 -13.87 2.33
C LYS A 163 2.31 -12.76 3.11
N LEU A 164 2.76 -12.53 4.33
CA LEU A 164 2.20 -11.53 5.22
C LEU A 164 2.73 -10.11 4.97
N MET A 165 3.92 -9.98 4.39
CA MET A 165 4.60 -8.68 4.26
C MET A 165 5.33 -8.55 2.92
N THR A 166 5.30 -7.35 2.35
CA THR A 166 6.04 -6.99 1.15
C THR A 166 7.54 -6.89 1.45
N ASN A 167 8.36 -7.49 0.60
CA ASN A 167 9.82 -7.38 0.68
C ASN A 167 10.31 -6.23 -0.22
N TRP A 168 10.24 -5.00 0.27
CA TRP A 168 10.61 -3.80 -0.47
C TRP A 168 12.04 -3.79 -1.01
N PRO A 169 13.09 -4.26 -0.27
CA PRO A 169 14.43 -4.34 -0.83
C PRO A 169 14.53 -5.22 -2.08
N MET A 170 13.80 -6.34 -2.11
CA MET A 170 13.76 -7.20 -3.31
C MET A 170 13.00 -6.53 -4.46
N VAL A 171 11.88 -5.87 -4.17
CA VAL A 171 11.12 -5.09 -5.16
C VAL A 171 12.01 -4.03 -5.80
N ALA A 172 12.71 -3.24 -4.97
CA ALA A 172 13.63 -2.21 -5.45
C ALA A 172 14.76 -2.80 -6.30
N GLY A 173 15.32 -3.94 -5.89
CA GLY A 173 16.37 -4.64 -6.65
C GLY A 173 15.92 -5.06 -8.05
N TYR A 174 14.74 -5.69 -8.17
CA TYR A 174 14.19 -6.07 -9.48
C TYR A 174 13.87 -4.85 -10.35
N LEU A 175 13.30 -3.79 -9.78
CA LEU A 175 12.96 -2.59 -10.54
C LEU A 175 14.19 -1.79 -10.94
N LYS A 176 15.22 -1.75 -10.12
CA LYS A 176 16.51 -1.16 -10.47
C LYS A 176 17.13 -1.86 -11.68
N GLU A 177 17.25 -3.20 -11.61
CA GLU A 177 17.76 -3.99 -12.74
C GLU A 177 16.92 -3.80 -14.01
N LEU A 178 15.60 -3.72 -13.86
CA LEU A 178 14.69 -3.47 -14.98
C LEU A 178 14.94 -2.10 -15.60
N LEU A 179 15.00 -1.04 -14.80
CA LEU A 179 15.20 0.33 -15.29
C LEU A 179 16.57 0.50 -15.96
N GLU A 180 17.63 -0.07 -15.37
CA GLU A 180 18.97 -0.08 -15.98
C GLU A 180 18.95 -0.71 -17.38
N ARG A 181 18.15 -1.76 -17.60
CA ARG A 181 18.02 -2.43 -18.91
C ARG A 181 17.17 -1.64 -19.90
N LEU A 182 16.07 -1.04 -19.41
CA LEU A 182 15.15 -0.25 -20.24
C LEU A 182 15.77 1.09 -20.68
N GLU A 183 16.70 1.61 -19.90
CA GLU A 183 17.39 2.88 -20.14
C GLU A 183 18.73 2.67 -20.89
N ASP A 184 19.20 1.42 -21.04
CA ASP A 184 20.41 1.12 -21.79
C ASP A 184 20.24 1.39 -23.29
N PRO A 185 20.94 2.37 -23.88
CA PRO A 185 20.79 2.72 -25.30
C PRO A 185 21.25 1.63 -26.27
N VAL A 186 22.07 0.68 -25.82
CA VAL A 186 22.54 -0.45 -26.62
C VAL A 186 21.53 -1.60 -26.55
N GLY A 187 20.81 -1.71 -25.45
CA GLY A 187 19.84 -2.77 -25.17
C GLY A 187 18.39 -2.40 -25.51
N GLU A 188 17.51 -2.58 -24.55
CA GLU A 188 16.06 -2.36 -24.71
C GLU A 188 15.69 -0.87 -24.77
N GLY A 189 16.59 0.03 -24.33
CA GLY A 189 16.45 1.48 -24.45
C GLY A 189 16.76 2.06 -25.81
N LYS A 190 17.08 1.25 -26.82
CA LYS A 190 17.39 1.74 -28.17
C LYS A 190 16.29 2.64 -28.70
N GLY A 191 16.65 3.90 -29.05
CA GLY A 191 15.69 4.90 -29.55
C GLY A 191 15.09 5.81 -28.46
N ILE A 192 15.48 5.63 -27.20
CA ILE A 192 15.25 6.63 -26.17
C ILE A 192 16.27 7.75 -26.36
N VAL A 193 15.81 8.99 -26.28
CA VAL A 193 16.65 10.17 -26.43
C VAL A 193 16.72 10.89 -25.09
N GLU A 194 17.92 11.18 -24.61
CA GLU A 194 18.09 12.10 -23.50
C GLU A 194 17.56 13.48 -23.89
N GLN A 195 16.85 14.14 -22.99
CA GLN A 195 16.36 15.49 -23.27
C GLN A 195 17.55 16.44 -23.40
N GLY A 196 17.66 17.11 -24.57
CA GLY A 196 18.71 18.08 -24.87
C GLY A 196 18.66 19.33 -23.98
N ASP A 197 19.40 20.38 -24.36
CA ASP A 197 19.61 21.61 -23.56
C ASP A 197 18.36 22.39 -23.13
N GLY A 198 17.17 21.99 -23.56
CA GLY A 198 15.87 22.50 -23.09
C GLY A 198 15.15 21.58 -22.09
N GLY A 199 15.79 20.52 -21.60
CA GLY A 199 15.20 19.63 -20.60
C GLY A 199 15.09 20.30 -19.24
N PHE A 200 14.07 19.91 -18.46
CA PHE A 200 13.91 20.39 -17.09
C PHE A 200 15.11 19.97 -16.25
N LEU A 201 15.81 20.96 -15.71
CA LEU A 201 16.84 20.77 -14.72
C LEU A 201 16.19 20.95 -13.35
N VAL A 202 16.12 19.87 -12.60
CA VAL A 202 15.58 19.92 -11.23
C VAL A 202 16.76 20.11 -10.28
N GLU A 203 16.70 21.15 -9.46
CA GLU A 203 17.74 21.44 -8.48
C GLU A 203 17.91 20.26 -7.51
N GLY A 204 19.13 19.77 -7.36
CA GLY A 204 19.43 18.59 -6.54
C GLY A 204 19.24 17.23 -7.21
N VAL A 205 18.49 17.14 -8.31
CA VAL A 205 18.24 15.88 -9.05
C VAL A 205 18.95 15.85 -10.40
N GLY A 206 19.21 17.02 -11.01
CA GLY A 206 19.87 17.15 -12.30
C GLY A 206 18.92 17.06 -13.50
N LYS A 207 19.43 16.71 -14.68
CA LYS A 207 18.59 16.42 -15.86
C LYS A 207 17.81 15.15 -15.63
N THR A 208 16.47 15.25 -15.69
CA THR A 208 15.59 14.11 -15.46
C THR A 208 14.67 13.89 -16.66
N GLY A 209 14.34 12.62 -16.90
CA GLY A 209 13.41 12.21 -17.95
C GLY A 209 14.06 12.02 -19.31
N PHE A 210 13.37 11.25 -20.11
CA PHE A 210 13.74 10.90 -21.48
C PHE A 210 12.63 11.29 -22.45
N ASP A 211 12.93 11.33 -23.73
CA ASP A 211 11.91 11.29 -24.77
C ASP A 211 11.69 9.84 -25.20
N VAL A 212 10.53 9.28 -24.82
CA VAL A 212 10.12 7.92 -25.14
C VAL A 212 8.99 7.89 -26.19
N SER A 213 8.74 9.00 -26.88
CA SER A 213 7.66 9.13 -27.85
C SER A 213 7.81 8.17 -29.04
N SER A 214 9.06 7.76 -29.35
CA SER A 214 9.37 6.80 -30.40
C SER A 214 9.02 5.34 -30.04
N LYS A 215 8.77 5.06 -28.77
CA LYS A 215 8.42 3.72 -28.28
C LYS A 215 6.93 3.43 -28.43
N SER A 216 6.61 2.15 -28.57
CA SER A 216 5.22 1.70 -28.60
C SER A 216 4.47 2.02 -27.28
N GLU A 217 3.15 2.03 -27.35
CA GLU A 217 2.32 2.26 -26.15
C GLU A 217 2.54 1.21 -25.06
N PRO A 218 2.56 -0.12 -25.35
CA PRO A 218 2.85 -1.14 -24.36
C PRO A 218 4.19 -0.94 -23.65
N TRP A 219 5.24 -0.57 -24.42
CA TRP A 219 6.56 -0.30 -23.86
C TRP A 219 6.53 0.92 -22.90
N ARG A 220 5.92 2.02 -23.32
CA ARG A 220 5.80 3.24 -22.51
C ARG A 220 5.03 3.00 -21.23
N ARG A 221 3.91 2.25 -21.32
CA ARG A 221 3.09 1.89 -20.16
C ARG A 221 3.85 1.01 -19.16
N GLY A 222 4.57 0.02 -19.65
CA GLY A 222 5.42 -0.82 -18.80
C GLY A 222 6.55 -0.02 -18.13
N TYR A 223 7.20 0.90 -18.85
CA TYR A 223 8.23 1.78 -18.30
C TYR A 223 7.67 2.71 -17.22
N PHE A 224 6.49 3.28 -17.45
CA PHE A 224 5.76 4.04 -16.44
C PHE A 224 5.47 3.20 -15.18
N GLN A 225 4.98 1.97 -15.34
CA GLN A 225 4.73 1.06 -14.22
C GLN A 225 6.01 0.74 -13.43
N ALA A 226 7.13 0.55 -14.13
CA ALA A 226 8.43 0.31 -13.49
C ALA A 226 8.89 1.52 -12.66
N LEU A 227 8.77 2.73 -13.21
CA LEU A 227 9.12 3.96 -12.50
C LEU A 227 8.23 4.22 -11.29
N MET A 228 6.91 4.06 -11.44
CA MET A 228 5.96 4.20 -10.32
C MET A 228 6.21 3.16 -9.22
N GLY A 229 6.48 1.92 -9.61
CA GLY A 229 6.85 0.87 -8.66
C GLY A 229 8.16 1.18 -7.93
N ALA A 230 9.15 1.73 -8.64
CA ALA A 230 10.43 2.15 -8.05
C ALA A 230 10.26 3.33 -7.09
N ALA A 231 9.41 4.31 -7.42
CA ALA A 231 9.07 5.42 -6.53
C ALA A 231 8.43 4.89 -5.22
N LYS A 232 7.43 4.01 -5.34
CA LYS A 232 6.77 3.39 -4.19
C LYS A 232 7.72 2.54 -3.34
N ALA A 233 8.64 1.81 -3.97
CA ALA A 233 9.67 1.06 -3.25
C ALA A 233 10.63 2.01 -2.52
N ALA A 234 11.02 3.11 -3.13
CA ALA A 234 11.87 4.13 -2.52
C ALA A 234 11.20 4.82 -1.31
N GLU A 235 9.89 5.11 -1.37
CA GLU A 235 9.12 5.61 -0.23
C GLU A 235 9.18 4.67 0.99
N ASN A 236 9.07 3.36 0.74
CA ASN A 236 9.10 2.36 1.81
C ASN A 236 10.51 2.01 2.29
N LEU A 237 11.54 2.35 1.51
CA LEU A 237 12.96 2.15 1.84
C LEU A 237 13.64 3.42 2.34
N GLU A 238 12.90 4.48 2.54
CA GLU A 238 13.47 5.69 3.10
C GLU A 238 14.08 5.44 4.49
N GLY A 239 15.32 5.86 4.69
CA GLY A 239 16.07 5.58 5.92
C GLY A 239 16.58 4.14 6.04
N TRP A 240 16.45 3.32 4.99
CA TRP A 240 17.08 2.02 4.94
C TRP A 240 18.47 2.08 4.32
N LEU A 241 19.36 1.26 4.84
CA LEU A 241 20.74 1.11 4.38
C LEU A 241 20.98 -0.31 3.87
N THR A 242 21.78 -0.44 2.82
CA THR A 242 22.17 -1.73 2.24
C THR A 242 23.66 -1.95 2.44
N ASP A 243 24.03 -3.02 3.12
CA ASP A 243 25.42 -3.46 3.27
C ASP A 243 25.91 -4.06 1.94
N ARG A 244 26.95 -3.44 1.35
CA ARG A 244 27.53 -3.85 0.05
C ARG A 244 28.19 -5.23 0.12
N LYS A 245 28.79 -5.58 1.28
CA LYS A 245 29.50 -6.85 1.47
C LYS A 245 28.54 -8.01 1.71
N GLN A 246 27.51 -7.78 2.52
CA GLN A 246 26.57 -8.82 2.92
C GLN A 246 25.30 -8.85 2.05
N ARG A 247 25.05 -7.79 1.26
CA ARG A 247 23.82 -7.61 0.44
C ARG A 247 22.53 -7.71 1.27
N ILE A 248 22.59 -7.18 2.48
CA ILE A 248 21.47 -7.14 3.41
C ILE A 248 21.02 -5.69 3.53
N SER A 249 19.72 -5.45 3.36
CA SER A 249 19.10 -4.14 3.59
C SER A 249 18.41 -4.14 4.94
N ALA A 250 18.63 -3.09 5.73
CA ALA A 250 18.02 -2.92 7.03
C ALA A 250 17.76 -1.43 7.30
N PRO A 251 16.75 -1.08 8.13
CA PRO A 251 16.59 0.27 8.65
C PRO A 251 17.85 0.76 9.36
N ALA A 252 18.16 2.05 9.27
CA ALA A 252 19.35 2.64 9.88
C ALA A 252 19.45 2.37 11.39
N GLU A 253 18.33 2.19 12.08
CA GLU A 253 18.28 1.87 13.51
C GLU A 253 18.94 0.53 13.91
N TYR A 254 19.11 -0.39 12.95
CA TYR A 254 19.77 -1.68 13.15
C TYR A 254 21.23 -1.68 12.71
N VAL A 255 21.73 -0.61 12.09
CA VAL A 255 23.08 -0.50 11.57
C VAL A 255 24.02 0.04 12.66
N VAL A 256 25.16 -0.63 12.85
CA VAL A 256 26.20 -0.23 13.82
C VAL A 256 27.15 0.76 13.19
N GLY A 257 27.36 1.90 13.83
CA GLY A 257 28.32 2.89 13.36
C GLY A 257 28.38 4.13 14.27
N PRO A 258 29.21 5.12 13.88
CA PRO A 258 29.31 6.38 14.60
C PRO A 258 27.97 7.10 14.79
N SER A 259 27.10 7.02 13.79
CA SER A 259 25.76 7.61 13.82
C SER A 259 24.79 6.86 14.75
N ASN A 260 25.00 5.56 14.95
CA ASN A 260 24.18 4.69 15.80
C ASN A 260 25.05 3.72 16.61
N PRO A 261 25.67 4.16 17.71
CA PRO A 261 26.57 3.33 18.51
C PRO A 261 25.84 2.24 19.33
N ARG A 262 24.50 2.34 19.46
CA ARG A 262 23.66 1.36 20.19
C ARG A 262 22.49 0.94 19.31
N PRO A 263 22.74 0.10 18.29
CA PRO A 263 21.68 -0.33 17.37
C PRO A 263 20.65 -1.21 18.08
N LYS A 264 19.44 -1.21 17.55
CA LYS A 264 18.42 -2.18 17.94
C LYS A 264 18.88 -3.60 17.62
N PRO A 265 18.54 -4.60 18.46
CA PRO A 265 18.88 -5.98 18.18
C PRO A 265 18.20 -6.46 16.89
N MET A 266 18.97 -7.12 16.03
CA MET A 266 18.46 -7.66 14.76
C MET A 266 17.39 -8.74 15.03
N PRO A 267 16.38 -8.84 14.17
CA PRO A 267 15.37 -9.90 14.23
C PRO A 267 16.00 -11.30 14.19
N ALA A 268 15.34 -12.25 14.84
CA ALA A 268 15.79 -13.64 14.90
C ALA A 268 15.99 -14.21 13.48
N GLY A 269 17.19 -14.74 13.21
CA GLY A 269 17.57 -15.32 11.91
C GLY A 269 18.67 -14.58 11.17
N GLN A 270 18.94 -13.32 11.46
CA GLN A 270 20.08 -12.59 10.91
C GLN A 270 21.29 -12.70 11.85
N LYS A 271 22.36 -13.34 11.37
CA LYS A 271 23.54 -13.62 12.19
C LYS A 271 24.56 -12.48 12.26
N LYS A 272 24.47 -11.50 11.38
CA LYS A 272 25.44 -10.42 11.27
C LYS A 272 24.75 -9.07 11.26
N VAL A 273 25.29 -8.13 12.02
CA VAL A 273 24.83 -6.73 12.06
C VAL A 273 25.55 -5.93 10.98
N PRO A 274 24.83 -5.17 10.12
CA PRO A 274 25.45 -4.31 9.13
C PRO A 274 26.28 -3.21 9.78
N ARG A 275 27.41 -2.83 9.16
CA ARG A 275 28.26 -1.74 9.62
C ARG A 275 28.06 -0.52 8.74
N GLU A 276 27.95 0.66 9.34
CA GLU A 276 27.73 1.92 8.63
C GLU A 276 28.77 2.19 7.55
N GLU A 277 30.04 1.85 7.80
CA GLU A 277 31.17 2.01 6.87
C GLU A 277 31.03 1.21 5.56
N ASP A 278 30.28 0.11 5.60
CA ASP A 278 30.04 -0.78 4.47
C ASP A 278 28.66 -0.55 3.83
N CYS A 279 27.86 0.38 4.37
CA CYS A 279 26.49 0.63 3.96
C CYS A 279 26.39 1.80 2.97
N GLU A 280 25.41 1.68 2.08
CA GLU A 280 24.92 2.75 1.21
C GLU A 280 23.40 2.87 1.34
N GLN A 281 22.80 3.95 0.86
CA GLN A 281 21.34 4.07 0.82
C GLN A 281 20.72 2.93 0.01
N ALA A 282 19.66 2.32 0.55
CA ALA A 282 19.02 1.17 -0.08
C ALA A 282 18.33 1.52 -1.39
N SER A 283 17.88 2.76 -1.55
CA SER A 283 17.23 3.27 -2.76
C SER A 283 17.55 4.77 -2.94
N PRO A 284 17.58 5.27 -4.18
CA PRO A 284 17.51 6.71 -4.43
C PRO A 284 16.25 7.32 -3.79
N SER A 285 16.25 8.66 -3.62
CA SER A 285 15.07 9.37 -3.14
C SER A 285 13.85 9.14 -4.06
N PRO A 286 12.63 8.99 -3.52
CA PRO A 286 11.39 8.86 -4.31
C PRO A 286 11.21 9.98 -5.34
N GLU A 287 11.64 11.18 -4.99
CA GLU A 287 11.62 12.36 -5.83
C GLU A 287 12.27 12.14 -7.20
N VAL A 288 13.40 11.43 -7.24
CA VAL A 288 14.12 11.12 -8.49
C VAL A 288 13.22 10.41 -9.49
N PHE A 289 12.45 9.44 -9.02
CA PHE A 289 11.55 8.66 -9.87
C PHE A 289 10.32 9.45 -10.29
N TYR A 290 9.69 10.19 -9.37
CA TYR A 290 8.53 11.01 -9.69
C TYR A 290 8.88 12.12 -10.68
N MET A 291 9.99 12.84 -10.45
CA MET A 291 10.45 13.88 -11.36
C MET A 291 10.84 13.31 -12.72
N LYS A 292 11.43 12.10 -12.77
CA LYS A 292 11.71 11.40 -14.03
C LYS A 292 10.43 11.14 -14.82
N ILE A 293 9.32 10.73 -14.17
CA ILE A 293 8.04 10.53 -14.84
C ILE A 293 7.47 11.85 -15.36
N LEU A 294 7.43 12.87 -14.51
CA LEU A 294 6.81 14.16 -14.83
C LEU A 294 7.53 14.88 -15.99
N THR A 295 8.85 14.71 -16.06
CA THR A 295 9.67 15.34 -17.10
C THR A 295 9.81 14.52 -18.37
N THR A 296 9.48 13.21 -18.35
CA THR A 296 9.54 12.32 -19.53
C THR A 296 8.49 12.72 -20.56
N ARG A 297 8.90 12.87 -21.83
CA ARG A 297 8.01 13.04 -22.97
C ARG A 297 7.51 11.69 -23.46
N GLY A 298 6.24 11.64 -23.90
CA GLY A 298 5.60 10.44 -24.43
C GLY A 298 4.72 9.70 -23.44
N PHE A 299 4.68 10.12 -22.16
CA PHE A 299 3.66 9.66 -21.21
C PHE A 299 2.35 10.41 -21.39
N ASP A 300 1.24 9.70 -21.16
CA ASP A 300 -0.10 10.27 -21.22
C ASP A 300 -0.38 11.22 -20.05
N THR A 301 -1.32 12.14 -20.24
CA THR A 301 -1.76 13.07 -19.18
C THR A 301 -2.12 12.34 -17.89
N ARG A 302 -2.85 11.22 -18.00
CA ARG A 302 -3.23 10.40 -16.85
C ARG A 302 -2.03 9.84 -16.08
N GLN A 303 -1.01 9.34 -16.81
CA GLN A 303 0.21 8.80 -16.20
C GLN A 303 0.98 9.89 -15.45
N LYS A 304 1.16 11.05 -16.05
CA LYS A 304 1.79 12.19 -15.39
C LYS A 304 1.00 12.66 -14.18
N LEU A 305 -0.32 12.68 -14.30
CA LEU A 305 -1.20 13.05 -13.20
C LEU A 305 -1.12 12.06 -12.04
N ASP A 306 -1.11 10.75 -12.32
CA ASP A 306 -0.96 9.71 -11.29
C ASP A 306 0.36 9.88 -10.52
N ALA A 307 1.45 10.21 -11.23
CA ALA A 307 2.74 10.47 -10.61
C ALA A 307 2.74 11.78 -9.78
N ALA A 308 2.14 12.86 -10.30
CA ALA A 308 2.05 14.13 -9.59
C ALA A 308 1.25 14.02 -8.28
N LEU A 309 0.11 13.34 -8.33
CA LEU A 309 -0.72 13.12 -7.14
C LEU A 309 -0.03 12.21 -6.11
N ALA A 310 0.63 11.14 -6.55
CA ALA A 310 1.37 10.26 -5.64
C ALA A 310 2.55 11.01 -4.98
N TYR A 311 3.25 11.85 -5.75
CA TYR A 311 4.34 12.66 -5.21
C TYR A 311 3.82 13.73 -4.24
N ALA A 312 2.70 14.38 -4.53
CA ALA A 312 2.06 15.33 -3.63
C ALA A 312 1.63 14.67 -2.30
N ASP A 313 1.04 13.47 -2.36
CA ASP A 313 0.67 12.68 -1.17
C ASP A 313 1.90 12.30 -0.34
N TRP A 314 3.02 11.93 -0.97
CA TRP A 314 4.26 11.62 -0.27
C TRP A 314 4.86 12.86 0.41
N LEU A 315 4.86 14.02 -0.26
CA LEU A 315 5.31 15.29 0.31
C LEU A 315 4.45 15.71 1.51
N ASP A 316 3.14 15.55 1.40
CA ASP A 316 2.19 15.78 2.50
C ASP A 316 2.47 14.87 3.70
N TYR A 317 2.71 13.57 3.44
CA TYR A 317 3.11 12.61 4.47
C TYR A 317 4.42 13.01 5.19
N LYS A 318 5.36 13.60 4.45
CA LYS A 318 6.64 14.12 4.99
C LYS A 318 6.46 15.42 5.79
N GLY A 319 5.29 16.03 5.76
CA GLY A 319 5.00 17.32 6.41
C GLY A 319 5.50 18.53 5.61
N LEU A 320 5.86 18.36 4.33
CA LEU A 320 6.29 19.42 3.42
C LEU A 320 5.06 20.04 2.74
N GLN A 321 4.22 20.71 3.54
CA GLN A 321 2.90 21.18 3.13
C GLN A 321 2.91 22.16 1.95
N ASP A 322 3.84 23.13 1.96
CA ASP A 322 3.94 24.11 0.90
C ASP A 322 4.29 23.45 -0.44
N THR A 323 5.31 22.58 -0.44
CA THR A 323 5.72 21.84 -1.63
C THR A 323 4.63 20.87 -2.11
N ALA A 324 3.90 20.23 -1.17
CA ALA A 324 2.76 19.38 -1.50
C ALA A 324 1.65 20.19 -2.18
N SER A 325 1.33 21.38 -1.65
CA SER A 325 0.35 22.31 -2.26
C SER A 325 0.74 22.70 -3.69
N ASP A 326 2.01 23.07 -3.90
CA ASP A 326 2.53 23.40 -5.23
C ASP A 326 2.43 22.21 -6.19
N MET A 327 2.67 21.01 -5.72
CA MET A 327 2.54 19.79 -6.51
C MET A 327 1.08 19.48 -6.87
N TYR A 328 0.12 19.68 -5.96
CA TYR A 328 -1.31 19.57 -6.29
C TYR A 328 -1.74 20.61 -7.33
N ASN A 329 -1.23 21.85 -7.24
CA ASN A 329 -1.48 22.87 -8.24
C ASN A 329 -0.90 22.47 -9.60
N TRP A 330 0.34 21.94 -9.63
CA TRP A 330 0.92 21.42 -10.87
C TRP A 330 0.14 20.23 -11.43
N ALA A 331 -0.37 19.33 -10.58
CA ALA A 331 -1.28 18.27 -11.01
C ALA A 331 -2.56 18.83 -11.67
N MET A 332 -3.10 19.95 -11.14
CA MET A 332 -4.24 20.65 -11.76
C MET A 332 -3.88 21.23 -13.13
N ASP A 333 -2.70 21.83 -13.27
CA ASP A 333 -2.20 22.34 -14.55
C ASP A 333 -2.01 21.23 -15.58
N ILE A 334 -1.49 20.07 -15.17
CA ILE A 334 -1.39 18.87 -16.04
C ILE A 334 -2.78 18.44 -16.51
N ALA A 335 -3.76 18.33 -15.62
CA ALA A 335 -5.12 17.94 -15.95
C ALA A 335 -5.82 18.98 -16.86
N ALA A 336 -5.57 20.25 -16.59
CA ALA A 336 -6.08 21.37 -17.37
C ALA A 336 -5.52 21.39 -18.79
N SER A 337 -4.21 21.19 -18.94
CA SER A 337 -3.55 21.18 -20.25
C SER A 337 -3.99 20.04 -21.15
N GLY A 338 -4.38 18.90 -20.56
CA GLY A 338 -4.88 17.74 -21.28
C GLY A 338 -6.38 17.83 -21.65
N SER A 339 -7.12 18.79 -21.09
CA SER A 339 -8.56 18.90 -21.34
C SER A 339 -8.85 19.44 -22.75
N PRO A 340 -9.80 18.86 -23.50
CA PRO A 340 -10.21 19.37 -24.81
C PRO A 340 -10.99 20.70 -24.71
N VAL A 341 -11.51 21.01 -23.51
CA VAL A 341 -12.24 22.25 -23.22
C VAL A 341 -11.35 23.13 -22.36
N ASP A 342 -11.44 24.47 -22.60
CA ASP A 342 -10.76 25.46 -21.76
C ASP A 342 -11.07 25.18 -20.27
N ALA A 343 -10.06 24.80 -19.52
CA ALA A 343 -10.18 24.44 -18.12
C ALA A 343 -10.79 25.58 -17.27
N GLY A 344 -10.50 26.84 -17.61
CA GLY A 344 -11.06 27.99 -16.91
C GLY A 344 -12.59 28.11 -17.02
N LYS A 345 -13.23 27.41 -17.97
CA LYS A 345 -14.71 27.32 -18.07
C LYS A 345 -15.29 26.22 -17.18
N VAL A 346 -14.50 25.26 -16.79
CA VAL A 346 -14.93 24.04 -16.07
C VAL A 346 -14.57 24.08 -14.60
N VAL A 347 -13.37 24.57 -14.29
CA VAL A 347 -12.82 24.59 -12.92
C VAL A 347 -12.17 25.95 -12.64
N ASP A 348 -12.24 26.38 -11.40
CA ASP A 348 -11.36 27.42 -10.90
C ASP A 348 -10.02 26.76 -10.51
N VAL A 349 -9.01 26.94 -11.36
CA VAL A 349 -7.70 26.28 -11.21
C VAL A 349 -7.03 26.59 -9.86
N LYS A 350 -7.32 27.77 -9.27
CA LYS A 350 -6.74 28.18 -7.98
C LYS A 350 -7.40 27.50 -6.78
N THR A 351 -8.71 27.29 -6.83
CA THR A 351 -9.47 26.75 -5.70
C THR A 351 -9.85 25.28 -5.88
N GLY A 352 -9.73 24.74 -7.10
CA GLY A 352 -10.16 23.37 -7.43
C GLY A 352 -11.68 23.19 -7.48
N VAL A 353 -12.47 24.27 -7.29
CA VAL A 353 -13.94 24.22 -7.30
C VAL A 353 -14.45 24.16 -8.73
N LEU A 354 -15.32 23.20 -9.03
CA LEU A 354 -15.90 23.05 -10.36
C LEU A 354 -17.03 24.07 -10.61
N LYS A 355 -17.02 24.67 -11.81
CA LYS A 355 -18.06 25.56 -12.30
C LYS A 355 -19.15 24.72 -12.95
N ASN A 356 -20.22 24.46 -12.22
CA ASN A 356 -21.33 23.63 -12.68
C ASN A 356 -22.38 24.44 -13.49
N ASP A 357 -21.94 25.19 -14.48
CA ASP A 357 -22.81 26.08 -15.30
C ASP A 357 -23.57 25.32 -16.40
N GLY A 358 -23.41 24.00 -16.50
CA GLY A 358 -24.08 23.15 -17.51
C GLY A 358 -23.57 23.32 -18.94
N LYS A 359 -22.59 24.22 -19.18
CA LYS A 359 -22.06 24.55 -20.52
C LYS A 359 -20.92 23.63 -20.96
N ALA A 360 -20.14 23.11 -20.01
CA ALA A 360 -19.02 22.24 -20.29
C ALA A 360 -18.91 21.17 -19.19
N LEU A 361 -18.61 19.94 -19.59
CA LEU A 361 -18.40 18.80 -18.68
C LEU A 361 -16.92 18.71 -18.32
N PRO A 362 -16.58 18.43 -17.04
CA PRO A 362 -15.21 18.22 -16.62
C PRO A 362 -14.65 16.89 -17.15
N SER A 363 -13.36 16.88 -17.48
CA SER A 363 -12.63 15.66 -17.78
C SER A 363 -12.47 14.80 -16.52
N GLU A 364 -12.25 13.50 -16.69
CA GLU A 364 -12.00 12.60 -15.55
C GLU A 364 -10.74 13.03 -14.77
N ASN A 365 -9.72 13.51 -15.46
CA ASN A 365 -8.49 14.01 -14.82
C ASN A 365 -8.77 15.21 -13.91
N ILE A 366 -9.59 16.18 -14.36
CA ILE A 366 -9.99 17.34 -13.53
C ILE A 366 -10.79 16.88 -12.30
N LEU A 367 -11.75 15.95 -12.47
CA LEU A 367 -12.52 15.40 -11.35
C LEU A 367 -11.61 14.73 -10.31
N ARG A 368 -10.60 13.99 -10.75
CA ARG A 368 -9.64 13.29 -9.87
C ARG A 368 -8.77 14.28 -9.08
N VAL A 369 -8.19 15.27 -9.76
CA VAL A 369 -7.36 16.27 -9.08
C VAL A 369 -8.18 17.09 -8.10
N SER A 370 -9.37 17.56 -8.49
CA SER A 370 -10.25 18.29 -7.58
C SER A 370 -10.60 17.46 -6.36
N THR A 371 -10.85 16.16 -6.53
CA THR A 371 -11.10 15.26 -5.39
C THR A 371 -9.87 15.14 -4.49
N ALA A 372 -8.67 14.95 -5.07
CA ALA A 372 -7.42 14.84 -4.31
C ALA A 372 -7.12 16.15 -3.55
N LEU A 373 -7.31 17.29 -4.19
CA LEU A 373 -7.15 18.60 -3.56
C LEU A 373 -8.16 18.82 -2.41
N ALA A 374 -9.40 18.34 -2.55
CA ALA A 374 -10.37 18.40 -1.47
C ALA A 374 -9.95 17.54 -0.27
N VAL A 375 -9.40 16.33 -0.51
CA VAL A 375 -8.83 15.48 0.54
C VAL A 375 -7.66 16.16 1.23
N TYR A 376 -6.74 16.77 0.47
CA TYR A 376 -5.63 17.54 1.01
C TYR A 376 -6.12 18.67 1.95
N HIS A 377 -7.08 19.49 1.51
CA HIS A 377 -7.67 20.55 2.34
C HIS A 377 -8.36 19.99 3.59
N ALA A 378 -9.05 18.85 3.48
CA ALA A 378 -9.70 18.22 4.62
C ALA A 378 -8.68 17.76 5.68
N ARG A 379 -7.55 17.17 5.25
CA ARG A 379 -6.44 16.76 6.14
C ARG A 379 -5.81 17.94 6.88
N HIS A 380 -5.74 19.09 6.23
CA HIS A 380 -5.21 20.34 6.78
C HIS A 380 -6.24 21.19 7.48
N ASN A 381 -7.38 20.60 7.86
CA ASN A 381 -8.46 21.25 8.60
C ASN A 381 -9.10 22.46 7.89
N ASN A 382 -8.89 22.59 6.57
CA ASN A 382 -9.58 23.59 5.75
C ASN A 382 -10.92 23.02 5.24
N LEU A 383 -11.79 22.70 6.20
CA LEU A 383 -13.06 22.01 5.97
C LEU A 383 -14.03 22.76 5.04
N PRO A 384 -14.17 24.11 5.12
CA PRO A 384 -15.06 24.84 4.21
C PRO A 384 -14.65 24.71 2.75
N THR A 385 -13.35 24.84 2.45
CA THR A 385 -12.82 24.68 1.08
C THR A 385 -12.99 23.23 0.61
N ALA A 386 -12.62 22.26 1.43
CA ALA A 386 -12.81 20.84 1.12
C ALA A 386 -14.28 20.52 0.80
N LEU A 387 -15.22 20.98 1.61
CA LEU A 387 -16.65 20.76 1.42
C LEU A 387 -17.15 21.41 0.12
N SER A 388 -16.69 22.62 -0.21
CA SER A 388 -17.07 23.29 -1.45
C SER A 388 -16.59 22.53 -2.68
N ILE A 389 -15.38 21.99 -2.66
CA ILE A 389 -14.83 21.18 -3.75
C ILE A 389 -15.59 19.85 -3.85
N PHE A 390 -15.73 19.08 -2.75
CA PHE A 390 -16.43 17.80 -2.77
C PHE A 390 -17.87 17.93 -3.29
N THR A 391 -18.61 18.95 -2.84
CA THR A 391 -19.98 19.18 -3.30
C THR A 391 -20.03 19.56 -4.78
N SER A 392 -19.07 20.34 -5.28
CA SER A 392 -18.98 20.70 -6.69
C SER A 392 -18.65 19.48 -7.56
N VAL A 393 -17.72 18.60 -7.11
CA VAL A 393 -17.37 17.35 -7.79
C VAL A 393 -18.55 16.38 -7.81
N LEU A 394 -19.24 16.19 -6.67
CA LEU A 394 -20.42 15.35 -6.60
C LEU A 394 -21.53 15.82 -7.56
N LYS A 395 -21.79 17.12 -7.60
CA LYS A 395 -22.76 17.70 -8.54
C LYS A 395 -22.34 17.47 -9.99
N ALA A 396 -21.06 17.64 -10.31
CA ALA A 396 -20.53 17.39 -11.64
C ALA A 396 -20.68 15.91 -12.04
N ARG A 397 -20.31 14.94 -11.16
CA ARG A 397 -20.48 13.51 -11.43
C ARG A 397 -21.94 13.12 -11.67
N ARG A 398 -22.88 13.67 -10.90
CA ARG A 398 -24.33 13.44 -11.09
C ARG A 398 -24.88 14.00 -12.38
N SER A 399 -24.23 15.02 -12.97
CA SER A 399 -24.62 15.61 -14.25
C SER A 399 -24.04 14.89 -15.48
N LEU A 400 -23.22 13.86 -15.29
CA LEU A 400 -22.61 13.10 -16.38
C LEU A 400 -23.66 12.34 -17.20
N PRO A 401 -23.46 12.23 -18.53
CA PRO A 401 -24.37 11.50 -19.40
C PRO A 401 -24.29 9.98 -19.13
N PRO A 402 -25.44 9.27 -19.24
CA PRO A 402 -25.44 7.81 -19.16
C PRO A 402 -24.71 7.22 -20.39
N PRO A 403 -24.21 5.98 -20.28
CA PRO A 403 -23.58 5.32 -21.43
C PRO A 403 -24.61 5.09 -22.54
N PRO A 404 -24.20 5.16 -23.81
CA PRO A 404 -25.06 4.85 -24.93
C PRO A 404 -25.61 3.41 -24.83
N PRO A 405 -26.87 3.16 -25.20
CA PRO A 405 -27.44 1.82 -25.18
C PRO A 405 -26.63 0.89 -26.08
N GLY A 406 -26.23 -0.28 -25.56
CA GLY A 406 -25.42 -1.27 -26.29
C GLY A 406 -23.91 -1.14 -26.08
N THR A 407 -23.44 -0.24 -25.23
CA THR A 407 -22.01 -0.20 -24.87
C THR A 407 -21.65 -1.46 -24.06
N ILE A 408 -20.90 -2.38 -24.68
CA ILE A 408 -20.38 -3.56 -24.00
C ILE A 408 -19.15 -3.12 -23.18
N MET A 409 -19.28 -3.12 -21.86
CA MET A 409 -18.13 -2.93 -20.98
C MET A 409 -17.17 -4.10 -21.14
N PRO A 410 -15.84 -3.86 -21.31
CA PRO A 410 -14.87 -4.93 -21.39
C PRO A 410 -14.90 -5.76 -20.09
N LYS A 411 -15.31 -7.03 -20.21
CA LYS A 411 -15.29 -7.98 -19.11
C LYS A 411 -13.88 -8.51 -18.94
N LEU A 412 -13.26 -8.32 -17.79
CA LEU A 412 -12.02 -9.00 -17.47
C LEU A 412 -12.28 -10.51 -17.33
N PRO A 413 -11.44 -11.36 -17.95
CA PRO A 413 -11.54 -12.80 -17.75
C PRO A 413 -11.33 -13.14 -16.27
N SER A 414 -12.31 -13.80 -15.68
CA SER A 414 -12.22 -14.27 -14.30
C SER A 414 -11.36 -15.52 -14.24
N LEU A 415 -10.15 -15.41 -13.69
CA LEU A 415 -9.36 -16.57 -13.31
C LEU A 415 -9.93 -17.15 -12.02
N HIS A 416 -10.82 -18.13 -12.15
CA HIS A 416 -11.30 -18.88 -10.99
C HIS A 416 -10.19 -19.85 -10.54
N LYS A 417 -9.57 -19.58 -9.40
CA LYS A 417 -8.72 -20.59 -8.72
C LYS A 417 -9.62 -21.69 -8.16
N SER A 418 -9.67 -22.83 -8.85
CA SER A 418 -10.35 -24.00 -8.35
C SER A 418 -9.65 -24.55 -7.11
N LYS A 419 -10.40 -24.85 -6.04
CA LYS A 419 -9.88 -25.49 -4.80
C LYS A 419 -9.48 -26.95 -5.01
N ASP A 420 -9.93 -27.59 -6.10
CA ASP A 420 -9.62 -28.98 -6.41
C ASP A 420 -8.24 -29.11 -7.09
N PRO A 421 -7.29 -29.90 -6.56
CA PRO A 421 -5.93 -29.99 -7.07
C PRO A 421 -5.87 -30.51 -8.53
N PHE A 422 -6.78 -31.37 -8.94
CA PHE A 422 -6.86 -31.84 -10.34
C PHE A 422 -7.41 -30.79 -11.28
N ARG A 423 -8.43 -30.04 -10.88
CA ARG A 423 -8.92 -28.90 -11.65
C ARG A 423 -7.87 -27.80 -11.75
N TYR A 424 -7.19 -27.50 -10.67
CA TYR A 424 -6.08 -26.54 -10.67
C TYR A 424 -5.00 -26.92 -11.68
N LEU A 425 -4.62 -28.20 -11.75
CA LEU A 425 -3.65 -28.69 -12.73
C LEU A 425 -4.17 -28.54 -14.18
N PHE A 426 -5.44 -28.88 -14.41
CA PHE A 426 -6.08 -28.73 -15.73
C PHE A 426 -6.21 -27.27 -16.15
N ASP A 427 -6.61 -26.40 -15.24
CA ASP A 427 -6.73 -24.97 -15.46
C ASP A 427 -5.34 -24.34 -15.70
N SER A 428 -4.32 -24.77 -14.97
CA SER A 428 -2.92 -24.34 -15.20
C SER A 428 -2.40 -24.75 -16.57
N ILE A 429 -2.70 -25.98 -17.02
CA ILE A 429 -2.33 -26.43 -18.39
C ILE A 429 -3.10 -25.62 -19.44
N LYS A 430 -4.37 -25.35 -19.23
CA LYS A 430 -5.18 -24.53 -20.12
C LYS A 430 -4.67 -23.10 -20.20
N ILE A 431 -4.26 -22.52 -19.09
CA ILE A 431 -3.65 -21.19 -19.01
C ILE A 431 -2.36 -21.16 -19.85
N MET A 432 -1.50 -22.17 -19.74
CA MET A 432 -0.26 -22.24 -20.54
C MET A 432 -0.49 -22.34 -22.05
N LEU A 433 -1.67 -22.79 -22.47
CA LEU A 433 -2.00 -22.95 -23.91
C LEU A 433 -2.66 -21.72 -24.51
N VAL A 434 -3.14 -20.79 -23.69
CA VAL A 434 -3.78 -19.54 -24.14
C VAL A 434 -2.73 -18.42 -24.11
N PRO A 435 -2.36 -17.83 -25.25
CA PRO A 435 -1.42 -16.71 -25.25
C PRO A 435 -2.00 -15.53 -24.48
N VAL A 436 -1.16 -14.93 -23.65
CA VAL A 436 -1.54 -13.73 -22.89
C VAL A 436 -1.60 -12.54 -23.82
N GLU A 437 -2.78 -11.96 -23.97
CA GLU A 437 -2.96 -10.72 -24.69
C GLU A 437 -2.68 -9.53 -23.79
N TYR A 438 -1.81 -8.62 -24.25
CA TYR A 438 -1.51 -7.41 -23.51
C TYR A 438 -2.75 -6.49 -23.50
N PRO A 439 -3.24 -6.04 -22.34
CA PRO A 439 -4.51 -5.33 -22.27
C PRO A 439 -4.49 -4.01 -23.04
N ALA A 440 -5.64 -3.63 -23.58
CA ALA A 440 -5.81 -2.35 -24.25
C ALA A 440 -5.40 -1.16 -23.34
N PRO A 441 -4.93 -0.05 -23.92
CA PRO A 441 -4.56 1.13 -23.14
C PRO A 441 -5.77 1.69 -22.38
N LEU A 442 -5.51 2.17 -21.18
CA LEU A 442 -6.54 2.87 -20.41
C LEU A 442 -6.85 4.22 -21.08
N PRO A 443 -8.09 4.71 -20.97
CA PRO A 443 -8.43 6.05 -21.44
C PRO A 443 -7.50 7.10 -20.83
N SER A 444 -7.10 8.09 -21.61
CA SER A 444 -6.23 9.20 -21.17
C SER A 444 -6.82 10.04 -20.04
N GLY A 445 -8.14 9.94 -19.82
CA GLY A 445 -8.87 10.73 -18.82
C GLY A 445 -9.08 12.18 -19.21
N ASN A 446 -8.72 12.57 -20.44
CA ASN A 446 -8.90 13.93 -20.94
C ASN A 446 -10.35 14.22 -21.34
N GLU A 447 -11.12 13.18 -21.60
CA GLU A 447 -12.53 13.30 -21.96
C GLU A 447 -13.44 13.25 -20.73
N PRO A 448 -14.64 13.83 -20.82
CA PRO A 448 -15.65 13.66 -19.78
C PRO A 448 -16.02 12.19 -19.62
N PRO A 449 -16.07 11.67 -18.39
CA PRO A 449 -16.46 10.28 -18.17
C PRO A 449 -17.96 10.06 -18.41
N LEU A 450 -18.34 8.81 -18.64
CA LEU A 450 -19.75 8.40 -18.68
C LEU A 450 -20.21 7.97 -17.28
N ARG A 451 -21.49 8.18 -16.99
CA ARG A 451 -22.08 7.74 -15.71
C ARG A 451 -22.32 6.23 -15.72
N THR A 452 -21.38 5.49 -15.21
CA THR A 452 -21.40 4.02 -15.08
C THR A 452 -21.71 3.61 -13.64
N ALA A 453 -21.91 2.31 -13.39
CA ALA A 453 -22.02 1.77 -12.03
C ALA A 453 -20.78 2.11 -11.19
N THR A 454 -19.56 2.10 -11.79
CA THR A 454 -18.33 2.54 -11.09
C THR A 454 -18.42 4.00 -10.64
N SER A 455 -19.01 4.88 -11.45
CA SER A 455 -19.17 6.29 -11.07
C SER A 455 -20.16 6.48 -9.92
N ALA A 456 -21.18 5.61 -9.78
CA ALA A 456 -22.08 5.62 -8.63
C ALA A 456 -21.37 5.26 -7.33
N CYS A 457 -20.40 4.33 -7.38
CA CYS A 457 -19.55 4.03 -6.22
C CYS A 457 -18.64 5.20 -5.86
N ASP A 458 -18.08 5.92 -6.86
CA ASP A 458 -17.32 7.15 -6.63
C ASP A 458 -18.18 8.25 -6.00
N GLU A 459 -19.46 8.36 -6.43
CA GLU A 459 -20.43 9.28 -5.81
C GLU A 459 -20.64 8.92 -4.32
N ALA A 460 -20.82 7.62 -4.00
CA ALA A 460 -20.95 7.14 -2.63
C ALA A 460 -19.72 7.48 -1.78
N GLY A 461 -18.50 7.28 -2.31
CA GLY A 461 -17.27 7.69 -1.64
C GLY A 461 -17.21 9.19 -1.34
N LEU A 462 -17.59 10.04 -2.30
CA LEU A 462 -17.68 11.49 -2.09
C LEU A 462 -18.71 11.87 -1.02
N MET A 463 -19.87 11.20 -1.01
CA MET A 463 -20.92 11.41 0.00
C MET A 463 -20.43 11.03 1.40
N THR A 464 -19.60 10.00 1.53
CA THR A 464 -18.97 9.62 2.79
C THR A 464 -18.07 10.74 3.31
N TYR A 465 -17.17 11.31 2.49
CA TYR A 465 -16.34 12.45 2.87
C TYR A 465 -17.16 13.68 3.27
N ILE A 466 -18.20 14.00 2.50
CA ILE A 466 -19.12 15.10 2.82
C ILE A 466 -19.80 14.86 4.17
N GLY A 467 -20.26 13.63 4.42
CA GLY A 467 -20.86 13.21 5.67
C GLY A 467 -19.95 13.39 6.87
N GLU A 468 -18.69 12.96 6.75
CA GLU A 468 -17.67 13.12 7.78
C GLU A 468 -17.41 14.58 8.12
N ILE A 469 -17.20 15.41 7.10
CA ILE A 469 -16.94 16.84 7.28
C ILE A 469 -18.13 17.53 7.96
N ILE A 470 -19.36 17.28 7.52
CA ILE A 470 -20.58 17.86 8.10
C ILE A 470 -20.77 17.36 9.53
N TYR A 471 -20.53 16.07 9.79
CA TYR A 471 -20.61 15.51 11.15
C TYR A 471 -19.62 16.16 12.10
N ALA A 472 -18.40 16.40 11.65
CA ALA A 472 -17.35 17.01 12.46
C ALA A 472 -17.56 18.52 12.66
N SER A 473 -17.96 19.26 11.61
CA SER A 473 -17.93 20.71 11.59
C SER A 473 -19.26 21.42 11.92
N SER A 474 -20.42 20.77 11.62
CA SER A 474 -21.70 21.47 11.71
C SER A 474 -22.80 20.68 12.41
N SER A 475 -23.33 19.64 11.80
CA SER A 475 -24.48 18.89 12.31
C SER A 475 -24.22 17.39 12.28
N LYS A 476 -24.17 16.77 13.45
CA LYS A 476 -23.99 15.32 13.61
C LYS A 476 -25.09 14.52 12.89
N GLU A 477 -26.34 14.95 13.00
CA GLU A 477 -27.45 14.28 12.34
C GLU A 477 -27.41 14.39 10.82
N LYS A 478 -27.09 15.59 10.29
CA LYS A 478 -26.96 15.78 8.84
C LYS A 478 -25.78 14.98 8.28
N GLY A 479 -24.62 15.00 8.98
CA GLY A 479 -23.47 14.20 8.57
C GLY A 479 -23.79 12.71 8.54
N LEU A 480 -24.47 12.22 9.57
CA LEU A 480 -24.91 10.83 9.64
C LEU A 480 -25.90 10.49 8.50
N ALA A 481 -26.82 11.39 8.15
CA ALA A 481 -27.74 11.19 7.01
C ALA A 481 -26.98 11.02 5.69
N TRP A 482 -25.97 11.88 5.43
CA TRP A 482 -25.12 11.75 4.25
C TRP A 482 -24.36 10.41 4.19
N THR A 483 -23.87 9.92 5.34
CA THR A 483 -23.18 8.64 5.43
C THR A 483 -24.13 7.46 5.19
N ARG A 484 -25.37 7.53 5.67
CA ARG A 484 -26.41 6.53 5.37
C ARG A 484 -26.74 6.48 3.89
N ASP A 485 -26.97 7.64 3.27
CA ASP A 485 -27.28 7.74 1.84
C ASP A 485 -26.09 7.21 0.99
N ALA A 486 -24.86 7.42 1.44
CA ALA A 486 -23.66 6.86 0.80
C ALA A 486 -23.64 5.33 0.86
N VAL A 487 -23.92 4.75 2.03
CA VAL A 487 -24.01 3.30 2.23
C VAL A 487 -25.13 2.71 1.38
N ASP A 488 -26.32 3.33 1.38
CA ASP A 488 -27.46 2.88 0.59
C ASP A 488 -27.15 2.91 -0.91
N THR A 489 -26.47 3.95 -1.40
CA THR A 489 -26.03 4.07 -2.80
C THR A 489 -25.02 2.97 -3.17
N ALA A 490 -24.01 2.73 -2.31
CA ALA A 490 -22.98 1.73 -2.55
C ALA A 490 -23.57 0.31 -2.54
N GLU A 491 -24.46 0.00 -1.59
CA GLU A 491 -25.14 -1.29 -1.49
C GLU A 491 -26.04 -1.55 -2.70
N ALA A 492 -26.89 -0.58 -3.07
CA ALA A 492 -27.78 -0.69 -4.23
C ALA A 492 -26.99 -0.96 -5.51
N THR A 493 -25.90 -0.19 -5.72
CA THR A 493 -25.04 -0.36 -6.91
C THR A 493 -24.34 -1.72 -6.91
N MET A 494 -23.87 -2.17 -5.75
CA MET A 494 -23.21 -3.47 -5.62
C MET A 494 -24.16 -4.64 -5.93
N LEU A 495 -25.44 -4.52 -5.58
CA LEU A 495 -26.48 -5.50 -5.90
C LEU A 495 -26.86 -5.52 -7.39
N GLU A 496 -26.78 -4.37 -8.07
CA GLU A 496 -27.02 -4.28 -9.52
C GLU A 496 -25.86 -4.84 -10.35
N LEU A 497 -24.64 -4.86 -9.80
CA LEU A 497 -23.46 -5.39 -10.47
C LEU A 497 -23.46 -6.92 -10.45
N GLY A 498 -23.28 -7.54 -11.63
CA GLY A 498 -23.14 -8.99 -11.74
C GLY A 498 -21.78 -9.49 -11.23
N GLU A 499 -21.66 -10.80 -10.97
CA GLU A 499 -20.40 -11.44 -10.57
C GLU A 499 -19.27 -11.27 -11.61
N SER A 500 -19.62 -11.01 -12.88
CA SER A 500 -18.67 -10.74 -13.95
C SER A 500 -18.00 -9.36 -13.88
N ASP A 501 -18.59 -8.43 -13.13
CA ASP A 501 -18.16 -7.04 -13.07
C ASP A 501 -17.23 -6.77 -11.86
N ARG A 502 -16.19 -7.58 -11.72
CA ARG A 502 -15.30 -7.59 -10.54
C ARG A 502 -14.72 -6.25 -10.16
N ILE A 503 -14.20 -5.46 -11.12
CA ILE A 503 -13.55 -4.17 -10.81
C ILE A 503 -14.53 -3.16 -10.22
N PRO A 504 -15.69 -2.87 -10.86
CA PRO A 504 -16.70 -2.00 -10.26
C PRO A 504 -17.17 -2.52 -8.92
N ARG A 505 -17.39 -3.84 -8.80
CA ARG A 505 -17.88 -4.48 -7.60
C ARG A 505 -16.91 -4.37 -6.43
N HIS A 506 -15.61 -4.60 -6.65
CA HIS A 506 -14.57 -4.39 -5.64
C HIS A 506 -14.54 -2.94 -5.15
N ARG A 507 -14.65 -1.98 -6.06
CA ARG A 507 -14.68 -0.56 -5.73
C ARG A 507 -15.90 -0.17 -4.89
N CYS A 508 -17.07 -0.72 -5.23
CA CYS A 508 -18.29 -0.55 -4.43
C CYS A 508 -18.15 -1.19 -3.06
N ALA A 509 -17.59 -2.40 -2.97
CA ALA A 509 -17.35 -3.10 -1.71
C ALA A 509 -16.47 -2.28 -0.77
N GLU A 510 -15.42 -1.65 -1.30
CA GLU A 510 -14.55 -0.78 -0.51
C GLU A 510 -15.27 0.49 -0.03
N CYS A 511 -16.01 1.18 -0.90
CA CYS A 511 -16.82 2.33 -0.50
C CYS A 511 -17.87 1.94 0.56
N LEU A 512 -18.50 0.78 0.39
CA LEU A 512 -19.49 0.25 1.33
C LEU A 512 -18.87 -0.06 2.69
N ARG A 513 -17.68 -0.70 2.71
CA ARG A 513 -16.94 -0.99 3.93
C ARG A 513 -16.60 0.28 4.70
N VAL A 514 -15.98 1.26 4.04
CA VAL A 514 -15.63 2.55 4.65
C VAL A 514 -16.87 3.28 5.15
N GLY A 515 -17.94 3.31 4.36
CA GLY A 515 -19.21 3.94 4.74
C GLY A 515 -19.83 3.30 5.99
N LEU A 516 -19.82 1.97 6.10
CA LEU A 516 -20.32 1.23 7.26
C LEU A 516 -19.47 1.47 8.51
N GLU A 517 -18.14 1.48 8.39
CA GLU A 517 -17.20 1.76 9.48
C GLU A 517 -17.39 3.20 10.02
N ASN A 518 -17.55 4.17 9.13
CA ASN A 518 -17.83 5.55 9.49
C ASN A 518 -19.18 5.70 10.18
N TRP A 519 -20.21 5.07 9.64
CA TRP A 519 -21.53 5.07 10.25
C TRP A 519 -21.47 4.47 11.67
N LYS A 520 -20.81 3.33 11.84
CA LYS A 520 -20.62 2.68 13.15
C LYS A 520 -19.90 3.61 14.14
N THR A 521 -18.83 4.25 13.69
CA THR A 521 -18.07 5.20 14.51
C THR A 521 -18.93 6.40 14.93
N MET A 522 -19.69 6.97 14.00
CA MET A 522 -20.56 8.12 14.28
C MET A 522 -21.66 7.76 15.27
N VAL A 523 -22.34 6.61 15.09
CA VAL A 523 -23.40 6.16 15.99
C VAL A 523 -22.85 5.82 17.36
N SER A 524 -21.74 5.10 17.46
CA SER A 524 -21.09 4.78 18.74
C SER A 524 -20.75 6.03 19.55
N ARG A 525 -20.28 7.10 18.90
CA ARG A 525 -20.03 8.39 19.55
C ARG A 525 -21.31 9.09 20.00
N LEU A 526 -22.40 8.95 19.23
CA LEU A 526 -23.70 9.50 19.62
C LEU A 526 -24.29 8.77 20.83
N VAL A 527 -24.14 7.43 20.89
CA VAL A 527 -24.51 6.62 22.06
C VAL A 527 -23.75 7.09 23.30
N ALA A 528 -22.42 7.12 23.22
CA ALA A 528 -21.55 7.53 24.35
C ALA A 528 -21.86 8.96 24.83
N LYS A 529 -22.15 9.87 23.88
CA LYS A 529 -22.55 11.25 24.21
C LYS A 529 -23.91 11.26 24.92
N ALA A 530 -24.89 10.52 24.41
CA ALA A 530 -26.23 10.48 25.02
C ALA A 530 -26.22 9.83 26.41
N GLU A 531 -25.40 8.79 26.61
CA GLU A 531 -25.17 8.19 27.95
C GLU A 531 -24.58 9.20 28.93
N LYS A 532 -23.57 9.96 28.52
CA LYS A 532 -22.96 10.99 29.35
C LYS A 532 -23.96 12.07 29.70
N GLU A 533 -24.73 12.57 28.74
CA GLU A 533 -25.75 13.59 28.95
C GLU A 533 -26.90 13.09 29.86
N GLU A 534 -27.29 11.82 29.77
CA GLU A 534 -28.26 11.20 30.68
C GLU A 534 -27.70 11.14 32.12
N GLN A 535 -26.46 10.68 32.30
CA GLN A 535 -25.79 10.65 33.60
C GLN A 535 -25.64 12.03 34.22
N GLU A 536 -25.25 13.04 33.45
CA GLU A 536 -25.18 14.43 33.91
C GLU A 536 -26.56 14.96 34.30
N SER A 537 -27.62 14.63 33.56
CA SER A 537 -29.00 15.03 33.88
C SER A 537 -29.50 14.40 35.19
N ILE A 538 -29.14 13.12 35.44
CA ILE A 538 -29.45 12.41 36.69
C ILE A 538 -28.74 13.09 37.90
N GLN A 539 -27.44 13.39 37.74
CA GLN A 539 -26.67 14.06 38.79
C GLN A 539 -27.20 15.48 39.11
N ASN A 540 -27.60 16.23 38.08
CA ASN A 540 -28.12 17.58 38.21
C ASN A 540 -29.56 17.58 38.75
N ALA A 541 -30.38 16.58 38.46
CA ALA A 541 -31.73 16.46 39.01
C ALA A 541 -31.74 16.23 40.50
N GLY A 542 -30.71 15.57 41.06
CA GLY A 542 -30.51 15.46 42.51
C GLY A 542 -30.25 16.81 43.22
N ARG A 543 -29.94 17.88 42.47
CA ARG A 543 -29.70 19.25 42.97
C ARG A 543 -30.85 20.22 42.70
N SER A 544 -31.84 19.87 41.85
CA SER A 544 -32.93 20.75 41.45
C SER A 544 -34.26 20.21 41.92
N TRP A 545 -35.06 21.05 42.64
CA TRP A 545 -36.35 20.69 43.18
C TRP A 545 -37.50 20.62 42.14
N PHE A 546 -37.34 21.25 40.98
CA PHE A 546 -38.37 21.30 39.94
C PHE A 546 -37.84 20.97 38.56
N GLY A 547 -38.47 20.02 37.82
CA GLY A 547 -38.29 19.83 36.39
C GLY A 547 -37.26 18.79 35.92
N GLY A 548 -36.47 18.19 36.83
CA GLY A 548 -35.38 17.25 36.47
C GLY A 548 -35.88 15.95 35.80
N GLN A 549 -37.06 15.45 36.14
CA GLN A 549 -37.53 14.14 35.69
C GLN A 549 -37.86 14.10 34.18
N LYS A 550 -38.50 15.15 33.66
CA LYS A 550 -38.78 15.25 32.20
C LYS A 550 -37.51 15.33 31.36
N GLN A 551 -36.47 15.98 31.87
CA GLN A 551 -35.19 16.10 31.20
C GLN A 551 -34.45 14.76 31.18
N ILE A 552 -34.47 14.01 32.27
CA ILE A 552 -33.91 12.64 32.32
C ILE A 552 -34.63 11.73 31.34
N GLU A 553 -35.97 11.78 31.34
CA GLU A 553 -36.77 10.95 30.44
C GLU A 553 -36.48 11.27 28.96
N ALA A 554 -36.38 12.55 28.59
CA ALA A 554 -35.99 12.95 27.22
C ALA A 554 -34.60 12.44 26.83
N LYS A 555 -33.59 12.52 27.72
CA LYS A 555 -32.25 12.02 27.48
C LYS A 555 -32.17 10.50 27.40
N SER A 556 -32.96 9.79 28.22
CA SER A 556 -33.11 8.35 28.15
C SER A 556 -33.72 7.89 26.80
N VAL A 557 -34.72 8.61 26.30
CA VAL A 557 -35.28 8.32 24.96
C VAL A 557 -34.27 8.55 23.85
N GLU A 558 -33.48 9.63 23.95
CA GLU A 558 -32.42 9.91 22.97
C GLU A 558 -31.35 8.81 22.98
N ARG A 559 -30.87 8.36 24.14
CA ARG A 559 -29.93 7.24 24.27
C ARG A 559 -30.49 5.96 23.65
N LYS A 560 -31.70 5.57 23.99
CA LYS A 560 -32.38 4.38 23.45
C LYS A 560 -32.51 4.44 21.93
N ARG A 561 -32.75 5.62 21.34
CA ARG A 561 -32.81 5.83 19.89
C ARG A 561 -31.46 5.46 19.25
N TRP A 562 -30.35 5.97 19.78
CA TRP A 562 -29.03 5.70 19.23
C TRP A 562 -28.56 4.25 19.45
N GLU A 563 -28.91 3.65 20.59
CA GLU A 563 -28.68 2.23 20.85
C GLU A 563 -29.44 1.33 19.86
N ALA A 564 -30.71 1.63 19.60
CA ALA A 564 -31.50 0.90 18.61
C ALA A 564 -30.90 1.02 17.21
N GLU A 565 -30.44 2.21 16.83
CA GLU A 565 -29.76 2.39 15.55
C GLU A 565 -28.45 1.61 15.48
N ASN A 566 -27.68 1.57 16.56
CA ASN A 566 -26.46 0.79 16.65
C ASN A 566 -26.72 -0.71 16.42
N LEU A 567 -27.81 -1.26 16.99
CA LEU A 567 -28.21 -2.65 16.80
C LEU A 567 -28.62 -2.95 15.35
N ILE A 568 -29.40 -2.04 14.72
CA ILE A 568 -29.78 -2.17 13.31
C ILE A 568 -28.54 -2.16 12.41
N LEU A 569 -27.58 -1.30 12.70
CA LEU A 569 -26.34 -1.21 11.96
C LEU A 569 -25.48 -2.46 12.12
N ASP A 570 -25.37 -3.03 13.32
CA ASP A 570 -24.65 -4.27 13.56
C ASP A 570 -25.25 -5.45 12.77
N ASP A 571 -26.58 -5.51 12.68
CA ASP A 571 -27.26 -6.51 11.85
C ASP A 571 -26.99 -6.27 10.36
N ARG A 572 -26.99 -5.01 9.91
CA ARG A 572 -26.68 -4.65 8.51
C ARG A 572 -25.23 -5.01 8.15
N ILE A 573 -24.26 -4.67 9.00
CA ILE A 573 -22.86 -5.06 8.83
C ILE A 573 -22.74 -6.57 8.71
N ARG A 574 -23.37 -7.34 9.60
CA ARG A 574 -23.32 -8.81 9.58
C ARG A 574 -23.86 -9.40 8.28
N ARG A 575 -24.91 -8.81 7.70
CA ARG A 575 -25.48 -9.27 6.43
C ARG A 575 -24.62 -8.92 5.23
N LEU A 576 -23.99 -7.75 5.23
CA LEU A 576 -23.22 -7.25 4.09
C LEU A 576 -21.76 -7.72 4.10
N TRP A 577 -21.22 -8.07 5.28
CA TRP A 577 -19.82 -8.47 5.42
C TRP A 577 -19.38 -9.61 4.47
N PRO A 578 -20.16 -10.69 4.30
CA PRO A 578 -19.78 -11.76 3.37
C PRO A 578 -19.67 -11.30 1.91
N MET A 579 -20.44 -10.27 1.52
CA MET A 579 -20.37 -9.69 0.18
C MET A 579 -19.11 -8.85 -0.01
N ILE A 580 -18.69 -8.15 1.04
CA ILE A 580 -17.49 -7.31 1.06
C ILE A 580 -16.24 -8.19 1.09
N ASP A 581 -16.19 -9.19 1.96
CA ASP A 581 -15.05 -10.11 2.11
C ASP A 581 -14.85 -11.02 0.90
N GLY A 582 -15.92 -11.49 0.29
CA GLY A 582 -15.84 -12.32 -0.92
C GLY A 582 -15.16 -11.61 -2.09
N GLU A 583 -15.16 -10.27 -2.11
CA GLU A 583 -14.48 -9.45 -3.12
C GLU A 583 -13.04 -9.10 -2.74
N SER A 584 -12.68 -9.12 -1.45
CA SER A 584 -11.34 -8.76 -0.97
C SER A 584 -10.31 -9.88 -1.10
N GLY A 585 -10.73 -11.11 -1.41
CA GLY A 585 -9.82 -12.27 -1.51
C GLY A 585 -9.23 -12.72 -0.16
N LEU A 586 -9.64 -12.12 0.94
CA LEU A 586 -9.23 -12.44 2.31
C LEU A 586 -10.15 -13.52 2.92
N GLU A 587 -10.15 -14.73 2.36
CA GLU A 587 -10.65 -15.90 3.07
C GLU A 587 -9.68 -16.22 4.23
N GLY A 588 -9.96 -15.76 5.43
CA GLY A 588 -9.21 -16.22 6.60
C GLY A 588 -9.26 -15.41 7.88
N ILE A 589 -9.82 -14.21 7.89
CA ILE A 589 -9.97 -13.43 9.12
C ILE A 589 -11.46 -13.20 9.37
N ALA A 590 -12.11 -14.22 9.94
CA ALA A 590 -13.37 -13.96 10.61
C ALA A 590 -13.12 -12.89 11.70
N PRO A 591 -13.98 -11.87 11.83
CA PRO A 591 -13.81 -10.89 12.88
C PRO A 591 -13.91 -11.63 14.22
N ASN A 592 -12.77 -11.85 14.85
CA ASN A 592 -12.77 -12.20 16.26
C ASN A 592 -13.41 -11.03 16.97
N SER A 593 -14.54 -11.28 17.62
CA SER A 593 -15.35 -10.33 18.38
C SER A 593 -14.60 -9.63 19.54
N SER A 594 -13.28 -9.75 19.60
CA SER A 594 -12.41 -9.16 20.63
C SER A 594 -11.50 -8.03 20.14
N LEU A 595 -11.64 -7.54 18.89
CA LEU A 595 -10.84 -6.41 18.37
C LEU A 595 -11.60 -5.07 18.36
N PHE A 596 -12.81 -5.05 18.93
CA PHE A 596 -13.58 -3.84 19.15
C PHE A 596 -13.72 -3.60 20.68
N VAL A 597 -12.63 -3.25 21.33
CA VAL A 597 -12.64 -2.57 22.65
C VAL A 597 -11.86 -1.28 22.52
#